data_bcefb1c38b7e938079989212a3465330
#
_entry.id   bcefb1c38b7e938079989212a3465330
#
_cell.length_a   1.000
_cell.length_b   1.000
_cell.length_c   1.000
_cell.angle_alpha   90.00
_cell.angle_beta   90.00
_cell.angle_gamma   90.00
#
_symmetry.space_group_name_H-M   'P 1'
#
loop_
_entity.id
_entity.type
_entity.pdbx_description
1 polymer ?
#
loop_
_entity_poly.entity_id
_entity_poly.type
_entity_poly.pdbx_seq_one_letter_code
_entity_poly.pdbx_strand_id
1 'polypeptide(L)'
;EEGAQITIVTNGSLLSNHLPMLKYVDRINVSIHTLTDSIYEHITGRRNMLAHVKETLKLVRGLYPNLQVRLNVTPCKSNGWSMEELEMILSFSKGLNSSVKMTELFPKSDPNCISISSLRKQLSENGYTFVETEYRTELFVKDGHNVYLTQCTCSKACETENAVAYCRDTHDLYVNHNGKFLLCRLGSEAMDFWDEIDSNDLENLKAKIKVAKLRVSKQCCYGHLKEYH
;
A
#
# COMPACT_ATOMS: atom_id res chain seq x y z
N GLU A 1 -18.96 16.43 -12.16
CA GLU A 1 -18.09 15.26 -12.44
C GLU A 1 -17.06 15.20 -11.33
N GLU A 2 -17.15 14.19 -10.47
CA GLU A 2 -16.08 13.93 -9.49
C GLU A 2 -14.89 13.38 -10.26
N GLY A 3 -13.82 14.17 -10.35
CA GLY A 3 -12.59 13.75 -11.00
C GLY A 3 -11.94 12.58 -10.27
N ALA A 4 -11.36 11.63 -11.00
CA ALA A 4 -10.59 10.53 -10.42
C ALA A 4 -9.34 11.08 -9.74
N GLN A 5 -9.03 10.59 -8.54
CA GLN A 5 -7.75 10.87 -7.88
C GLN A 5 -6.65 9.99 -8.45
N ILE A 6 -5.56 10.60 -8.88
CA ILE A 6 -4.41 9.91 -9.45
C ILE A 6 -3.35 9.72 -8.37
N THR A 7 -3.04 8.46 -8.06
CA THR A 7 -1.98 8.09 -7.14
C THR A 7 -0.91 7.27 -7.85
N ILE A 8 0.34 7.72 -7.79
CA ILE A 8 1.49 6.95 -8.28
C ILE A 8 2.12 6.20 -7.11
N VAL A 9 2.40 4.90 -7.31
CA VAL A 9 3.21 4.10 -6.40
C VAL A 9 4.54 3.80 -7.05
N THR A 10 5.66 4.14 -6.40
CA THR A 10 7.01 4.05 -6.96
C THR A 10 8.04 3.72 -5.89
N ASN A 11 9.17 3.16 -6.31
CA ASN A 11 10.37 3.06 -5.45
C ASN A 11 11.20 4.36 -5.40
N GLY A 12 10.79 5.38 -6.15
CA GLY A 12 11.44 6.69 -6.17
C GLY A 12 12.72 6.79 -7.01
N SER A 13 13.27 5.68 -7.51
CA SER A 13 14.58 5.66 -8.17
C SER A 13 14.67 6.49 -9.45
N LEU A 14 13.56 6.65 -10.16
CA LEU A 14 13.46 7.42 -11.41
C LEU A 14 12.60 8.68 -11.26
N LEU A 15 12.14 8.97 -10.05
CA LEU A 15 11.19 10.07 -9.82
C LEU A 15 11.77 11.42 -10.23
N SER A 16 13.08 11.64 -10.04
CA SER A 16 13.79 12.85 -10.45
C SER A 16 13.69 13.13 -11.95
N ASN A 17 13.58 12.09 -12.78
CA ASN A 17 13.49 12.21 -14.24
C ASN A 17 12.06 12.57 -14.72
N HIS A 18 11.08 12.48 -13.83
CA HIS A 18 9.66 12.62 -14.16
C HIS A 18 8.96 13.72 -13.35
N LEU A 19 9.70 14.63 -12.73
CA LEU A 19 9.14 15.71 -11.91
C LEU A 19 8.03 16.51 -12.61
N PRO A 20 8.16 16.89 -13.91
CA PRO A 20 7.10 17.67 -14.58
C PRO A 20 5.74 16.98 -14.66
N MET A 21 5.70 15.63 -14.56
CA MET A 21 4.45 14.88 -14.59
C MET A 21 3.66 15.00 -13.27
N LEU A 22 4.34 15.35 -12.17
CA LEU A 22 3.72 15.42 -10.84
C LEU A 22 2.63 16.48 -10.72
N LYS A 23 2.57 17.45 -11.63
CA LYS A 23 1.48 18.43 -11.70
C LYS A 23 0.10 17.82 -12.04
N TYR A 24 0.09 16.59 -12.56
CA TYR A 24 -1.13 15.86 -12.91
C TYR A 24 -1.50 14.77 -11.88
N VAL A 25 -0.78 14.73 -10.76
CA VAL A 25 -0.88 13.67 -9.77
C VAL A 25 -1.33 14.27 -8.44
N ASP A 26 -2.29 13.65 -7.78
CA ASP A 26 -2.80 14.07 -6.48
C ASP A 26 -1.93 13.54 -5.33
N ARG A 27 -1.36 12.34 -5.53
CA ARG A 27 -0.55 11.68 -4.50
C ARG A 27 0.58 10.85 -5.10
N ILE A 28 1.71 10.85 -4.42
CA ILE A 28 2.76 9.85 -4.63
C ILE A 28 2.94 9.00 -3.36
N ASN A 29 2.98 7.70 -3.56
CA ASN A 29 3.34 6.72 -2.53
C ASN A 29 4.73 6.19 -2.87
N VAL A 30 5.72 6.50 -2.03
CA VAL A 30 7.11 6.08 -2.27
C VAL A 30 7.46 4.94 -1.33
N SER A 31 7.87 3.80 -1.90
CA SER A 31 8.26 2.61 -1.13
C SER A 31 9.66 2.81 -0.54
N ILE A 32 9.71 3.01 0.78
CA ILE A 32 10.94 3.11 1.56
C ILE A 32 10.79 2.21 2.79
N HIS A 33 11.40 1.03 2.72
CA HIS A 33 11.23 -0.01 3.76
C HIS A 33 12.21 0.14 4.92
N THR A 34 13.25 0.95 4.76
CA THR A 34 14.28 1.28 5.76
C THR A 34 14.96 2.60 5.42
N LEU A 35 15.49 3.28 6.42
CA LEU A 35 16.35 4.46 6.26
C LEU A 35 17.81 4.17 6.59
N THR A 36 18.14 2.91 6.84
CA THR A 36 19.52 2.42 7.04
C THR A 36 20.13 2.03 5.69
N ASP A 37 21.19 2.73 5.26
CA ASP A 37 21.77 2.60 3.90
C ASP A 37 22.17 1.16 3.57
N SER A 38 22.85 0.45 4.48
CA SER A 38 23.29 -0.94 4.24
C SER A 38 22.12 -1.90 4.03
N ILE A 39 21.03 -1.72 4.77
CA ILE A 39 19.82 -2.52 4.64
C ILE A 39 19.10 -2.17 3.33
N TYR A 40 19.02 -0.88 3.00
CA TYR A 40 18.40 -0.44 1.74
C TYR A 40 19.16 -0.97 0.53
N GLU A 41 20.49 -0.94 0.56
CA GLU A 41 21.33 -1.53 -0.49
C GLU A 41 21.11 -3.04 -0.63
N HIS A 42 21.01 -3.74 0.51
CA HIS A 42 20.71 -5.19 0.51
C HIS A 42 19.34 -5.49 -0.14
N ILE A 43 18.30 -4.73 0.21
CA ILE A 43 16.93 -4.92 -0.33
C ILE A 43 16.87 -4.59 -1.83
N THR A 44 17.53 -3.52 -2.26
CA THR A 44 17.39 -2.98 -3.63
C THR A 44 18.48 -3.45 -4.59
N GLY A 45 19.59 -3.97 -4.08
CA GLY A 45 20.80 -4.30 -4.84
C GLY A 45 21.51 -3.06 -5.41
N ARG A 46 21.20 -1.84 -4.91
CA ARG A 46 21.73 -0.58 -5.47
C ARG A 46 22.35 0.30 -4.41
N ARG A 47 23.63 0.62 -4.60
CA ARG A 47 24.38 1.56 -3.73
C ARG A 47 23.91 3.00 -3.91
N ASN A 48 23.97 3.79 -2.85
CA ASN A 48 23.65 5.23 -2.81
C ASN A 48 22.24 5.60 -3.26
N MET A 49 21.37 4.64 -3.53
CA MET A 49 20.02 4.91 -4.03
C MET A 49 19.13 5.56 -2.96
N LEU A 50 19.30 5.21 -1.68
CA LEU A 50 18.52 5.81 -0.60
C LEU A 50 18.77 7.32 -0.50
N ALA A 51 20.03 7.75 -0.57
CA ALA A 51 20.38 9.18 -0.58
C ALA A 51 19.73 9.90 -1.76
N HIS A 52 19.79 9.32 -2.97
CA HIS A 52 19.14 9.88 -4.15
C HIS A 52 17.62 10.01 -3.97
N VAL A 53 16.94 9.00 -3.44
CA VAL A 53 15.49 9.04 -3.18
C VAL A 53 15.15 10.11 -2.14
N LYS A 54 15.91 10.20 -1.04
CA LYS A 54 15.73 11.23 -0.01
C LYS A 54 15.83 12.65 -0.59
N GLU A 55 16.87 12.92 -1.38
CA GLU A 55 17.07 14.25 -2.01
C GLU A 55 15.96 14.53 -3.03
N THR A 56 15.57 13.55 -3.83
CA THR A 56 14.44 13.71 -4.77
C THR A 56 13.14 14.05 -4.05
N LEU A 57 12.85 13.42 -2.91
CA LEU A 57 11.65 13.74 -2.12
C LEU A 57 11.68 15.16 -1.53
N LYS A 58 12.84 15.65 -1.09
CA LYS A 58 13.00 17.04 -0.67
C LYS A 58 12.73 18.00 -1.83
N LEU A 59 13.28 17.70 -3.02
CA LEU A 59 13.04 18.49 -4.23
C LEU A 59 11.56 18.49 -4.62
N VAL A 60 10.89 17.32 -4.59
CA VAL A 60 9.45 17.20 -4.83
C VAL A 60 8.66 18.08 -3.86
N ARG A 61 9.00 18.07 -2.57
CA ARG A 61 8.31 18.91 -1.59
C ARG A 61 8.50 20.39 -1.85
N GLY A 62 9.69 20.82 -2.29
CA GLY A 62 9.97 22.22 -2.66
C GLY A 62 9.21 22.67 -3.91
N LEU A 63 9.12 21.82 -4.94
CA LEU A 63 8.47 22.14 -6.21
C LEU A 63 6.94 21.99 -6.17
N TYR A 64 6.44 21.05 -5.38
CA TYR A 64 5.02 20.66 -5.32
C TYR A 64 4.53 20.63 -3.86
N PRO A 65 4.42 21.77 -3.16
CA PRO A 65 4.07 21.82 -1.74
C PRO A 65 2.70 21.20 -1.41
N ASN A 66 1.76 21.23 -2.36
CA ASN A 66 0.41 20.71 -2.19
C ASN A 66 0.27 19.23 -2.59
N LEU A 67 1.27 18.63 -3.25
CA LEU A 67 1.25 17.23 -3.61
C LEU A 67 1.27 16.36 -2.34
N GLN A 68 0.32 15.43 -2.24
CA GLN A 68 0.34 14.49 -1.13
C GLN A 68 1.49 13.50 -1.31
N VAL A 69 2.37 13.43 -0.33
CA VAL A 69 3.47 12.46 -0.28
C VAL A 69 3.20 11.47 0.84
N ARG A 70 3.33 10.18 0.54
CA ARG A 70 3.20 9.09 1.51
C ARG A 70 4.37 8.14 1.39
N LEU A 71 5.01 7.82 2.50
CA LEU A 71 6.02 6.78 2.56
C LEU A 71 5.32 5.43 2.81
N ASN A 72 5.48 4.50 1.89
CA ASN A 72 4.99 3.12 2.05
C ASN A 72 6.10 2.26 2.64
N VAL A 73 5.81 1.68 3.78
CA VAL A 73 6.73 0.83 4.54
C VAL A 73 6.11 -0.56 4.71
N THR A 74 6.90 -1.60 4.55
CA THR A 74 6.54 -2.96 4.97
C THR A 74 7.46 -3.35 6.11
N PRO A 75 7.03 -3.20 7.37
CA PRO A 75 7.81 -3.59 8.53
C PRO A 75 8.06 -5.10 8.52
N CYS A 76 9.32 -5.52 8.50
CA CYS A 76 9.67 -6.93 8.64
C CYS A 76 11.05 -7.09 9.28
N LYS A 77 11.28 -8.26 9.91
CA LYS A 77 12.53 -8.53 10.62
C LYS A 77 13.74 -8.54 9.69
N SER A 78 13.58 -9.06 8.47
CA SER A 78 14.67 -9.08 7.47
C SER A 78 15.10 -7.70 6.98
N ASN A 79 14.23 -6.67 7.14
CA ASN A 79 14.57 -5.27 6.85
C ASN A 79 15.14 -4.54 8.07
N GLY A 80 15.55 -5.27 9.11
CA GLY A 80 16.09 -4.66 10.34
C GLY A 80 15.07 -3.83 11.12
N TRP A 81 13.77 -4.14 11.02
CA TRP A 81 12.73 -3.38 11.70
C TRP A 81 12.96 -3.34 13.21
N SER A 82 13.06 -2.16 13.76
CA SER A 82 13.23 -1.87 15.18
C SER A 82 12.51 -0.59 15.58
N MET A 83 12.54 -0.25 16.85
CA MET A 83 11.99 1.05 17.31
C MET A 83 12.78 2.23 16.74
N GLU A 84 14.10 2.10 16.65
CA GLU A 84 14.99 3.12 16.08
C GLU A 84 14.67 3.35 14.59
N GLU A 85 14.42 2.27 13.83
CA GLU A 85 14.04 2.38 12.41
C GLU A 85 12.68 3.06 12.26
N LEU A 86 11.72 2.73 13.13
CA LEU A 86 10.43 3.41 13.17
C LEU A 86 10.60 4.90 13.43
N GLU A 87 11.38 5.28 14.44
CA GLU A 87 11.63 6.68 14.80
C GLU A 87 12.30 7.46 13.66
N MET A 88 13.28 6.85 12.98
CA MET A 88 13.92 7.45 11.81
C MET A 88 12.92 7.71 10.68
N ILE A 89 12.06 6.74 10.37
CA ILE A 89 11.03 6.87 9.33
C ILE A 89 10.01 7.96 9.69
N LEU A 90 9.54 7.97 10.94
CA LEU A 90 8.59 8.97 11.41
C LEU A 90 9.19 10.38 11.38
N SER A 91 10.43 10.53 11.83
CA SER A 91 11.15 11.81 11.81
C SER A 91 11.37 12.32 10.37
N PHE A 92 11.83 11.46 9.48
CA PHE A 92 12.01 11.80 8.07
C PHE A 92 10.69 12.20 7.41
N SER A 93 9.63 11.45 7.66
CA SER A 93 8.29 11.74 7.13
C SER A 93 7.76 13.09 7.63
N LYS A 94 7.92 13.41 8.92
CA LYS A 94 7.57 14.73 9.49
C LYS A 94 8.34 15.85 8.81
N GLY A 95 9.65 15.70 8.64
CA GLY A 95 10.51 16.68 7.97
C GLY A 95 10.13 16.94 6.51
N LEU A 96 9.49 15.96 5.85
CA LEU A 96 8.93 16.09 4.50
C LEU A 96 7.48 16.59 4.48
N ASN A 97 6.84 16.85 5.60
CA ASN A 97 5.39 17.08 5.68
C ASN A 97 4.62 16.00 4.89
N SER A 98 4.94 14.73 5.14
CA SER A 98 4.36 13.56 4.48
C SER A 98 3.68 12.66 5.49
N SER A 99 2.93 11.67 5.03
CA SER A 99 2.37 10.63 5.88
C SER A 99 3.13 9.31 5.72
N VAL A 100 2.98 8.41 6.68
CA VAL A 100 3.53 7.04 6.61
C VAL A 100 2.38 6.05 6.46
N LYS A 101 2.53 5.06 5.59
CA LYS A 101 1.66 3.89 5.51
C LYS A 101 2.48 2.63 5.76
N MET A 102 2.22 1.99 6.88
CA MET A 102 2.77 0.69 7.21
C MET A 102 1.83 -0.40 6.73
N THR A 103 2.32 -1.31 5.91
CA THR A 103 1.52 -2.44 5.40
C THR A 103 2.08 -3.73 5.97
N GLU A 104 1.21 -4.54 6.56
CA GLU A 104 1.55 -5.86 7.07
C GLU A 104 2.19 -6.72 5.98
N LEU A 105 3.28 -7.43 6.34
CA LEU A 105 3.86 -8.46 5.48
C LEU A 105 2.89 -9.65 5.37
N PHE A 106 2.73 -10.17 4.17
CA PHE A 106 1.90 -11.35 3.92
C PHE A 106 2.75 -12.48 3.30
N PRO A 107 2.53 -13.74 3.68
CA PRO A 107 1.57 -14.23 4.67
C PRO A 107 1.99 -13.96 6.12
N LYS A 108 1.02 -13.95 7.05
CA LYS A 108 1.29 -13.77 8.49
C LYS A 108 2.18 -14.86 9.09
N SER A 109 2.21 -16.03 8.47
CA SER A 109 3.07 -17.16 8.85
C SER A 109 4.55 -16.94 8.47
N ASP A 110 4.88 -15.92 7.68
CA ASP A 110 6.27 -15.59 7.38
C ASP A 110 7.02 -15.26 8.68
N PRO A 111 8.16 -15.92 8.97
CA PRO A 111 8.94 -15.68 10.19
C PRO A 111 9.46 -14.24 10.31
N ASN A 112 9.50 -13.50 9.20
CA ASN A 112 9.87 -12.08 9.17
C ASN A 112 8.69 -11.14 9.46
N CYS A 113 7.47 -11.65 9.54
CA CYS A 113 6.29 -10.83 9.78
C CYS A 113 6.36 -10.15 11.16
N ILE A 114 6.02 -8.87 11.19
CA ILE A 114 5.74 -8.10 12.41
C ILE A 114 4.23 -7.99 12.54
N SER A 115 3.70 -8.46 13.65
CA SER A 115 2.24 -8.45 13.85
C SER A 115 1.67 -7.02 13.94
N ILE A 116 0.45 -6.86 13.47
CA ILE A 116 -0.28 -5.58 13.59
C ILE A 116 -0.37 -5.11 15.04
N SER A 117 -0.58 -6.04 15.99
CA SER A 117 -0.61 -5.69 17.42
C SER A 117 0.72 -5.13 17.93
N SER A 118 1.86 -5.68 17.45
CA SER A 118 3.18 -5.14 17.77
C SER A 118 3.37 -3.74 17.20
N LEU A 119 2.94 -3.51 15.95
CA LEU A 119 3.04 -2.20 15.31
C LEU A 119 2.16 -1.15 16.00
N ARG A 120 0.94 -1.52 16.42
CA ARG A 120 0.08 -0.63 17.24
C ARG A 120 0.77 -0.23 18.53
N LYS A 121 1.36 -1.21 19.24
CA LYS A 121 2.10 -0.96 20.48
C LYS A 121 3.26 0.01 20.24
N GLN A 122 4.08 -0.23 19.21
CA GLN A 122 5.21 0.63 18.86
C GLN A 122 4.77 2.07 18.53
N LEU A 123 3.67 2.26 17.80
CA LEU A 123 3.11 3.57 17.52
C LEU A 123 2.65 4.27 18.80
N SER A 124 1.97 3.54 19.69
CA SER A 124 1.51 4.11 20.98
C SER A 124 2.69 4.49 21.87
N GLU A 125 3.75 3.69 21.94
CA GLU A 125 4.99 4.00 22.66
C GLU A 125 5.70 5.25 22.10
N ASN A 126 5.55 5.50 20.80
CA ASN A 126 6.00 6.74 20.15
C ASN A 126 5.03 7.92 20.32
N GLY A 127 3.96 7.75 21.09
CA GLY A 127 2.99 8.81 21.42
C GLY A 127 1.97 9.09 20.31
N TYR A 128 1.78 8.16 19.36
CA TYR A 128 0.69 8.24 18.40
C TYR A 128 -0.60 7.71 19.01
N THR A 129 -1.68 8.43 18.77
CA THR A 129 -3.02 8.08 19.23
C THR A 129 -3.83 7.50 18.09
N PHE A 130 -4.48 6.36 18.33
CA PHE A 130 -5.45 5.79 17.38
C PHE A 130 -6.65 6.75 17.24
N VAL A 131 -7.10 6.95 16.01
CA VAL A 131 -8.23 7.83 15.69
C VAL A 131 -9.42 7.01 15.20
N GLU A 132 -9.22 6.23 14.14
CA GLU A 132 -10.30 5.50 13.48
C GLU A 132 -9.78 4.31 12.67
N THR A 133 -10.71 3.44 12.30
CA THR A 133 -10.45 2.36 11.33
C THR A 133 -11.35 2.57 10.13
N GLU A 134 -10.75 2.72 8.96
CA GLU A 134 -11.44 2.69 7.70
C GLU A 134 -11.08 1.39 6.97
N TYR A 135 -12.09 0.51 6.83
CA TYR A 135 -11.96 -0.77 6.15
C TYR A 135 -10.88 -1.68 6.79
N ARG A 136 -9.65 -1.68 6.30
CA ARG A 136 -8.50 -2.46 6.80
C ARG A 136 -7.32 -1.58 7.22
N THR A 137 -7.54 -0.30 7.29
CA THR A 137 -6.52 0.70 7.59
C THR A 137 -6.90 1.45 8.83
N GLU A 138 -6.00 1.49 9.78
CA GLU A 138 -6.12 2.24 11.02
C GLU A 138 -5.34 3.55 10.89
N LEU A 139 -5.93 4.64 11.31
CA LEU A 139 -5.27 5.95 11.38
C LEU A 139 -4.77 6.21 12.79
N PHE A 140 -3.49 6.53 12.88
CA PHE A 140 -2.83 7.04 14.08
C PHE A 140 -2.31 8.45 13.84
N VAL A 141 -2.44 9.33 14.83
CA VAL A 141 -2.06 10.73 14.71
C VAL A 141 -1.21 11.17 15.90
N LYS A 142 -0.17 11.98 15.63
CA LYS A 142 0.61 12.72 16.62
C LYS A 142 1.02 14.07 16.06
N ASP A 143 0.67 15.17 16.71
CA ASP A 143 1.02 16.54 16.31
C ASP A 143 0.70 16.84 14.82
N GLY A 144 -0.47 16.39 14.36
CA GLY A 144 -0.91 16.52 12.96
C GLY A 144 -0.21 15.60 11.95
N HIS A 145 0.72 14.76 12.39
CA HIS A 145 1.36 13.76 11.54
C HIS A 145 0.56 12.45 11.50
N ASN A 146 0.20 12.02 10.30
CA ASN A 146 -0.64 10.86 10.06
C ASN A 146 0.19 9.60 9.77
N VAL A 147 -0.13 8.52 10.47
CA VAL A 147 0.39 7.17 10.21
C VAL A 147 -0.77 6.22 9.97
N TYR A 148 -0.73 5.54 8.84
CA TYR A 148 -1.72 4.55 8.43
C TYR A 148 -1.16 3.15 8.63
N LEU A 149 -1.81 2.34 9.46
CA LEU A 149 -1.47 0.94 9.66
C LEU A 149 -2.47 0.06 8.90
N THR A 150 -2.01 -0.64 7.86
CA THR A 150 -2.89 -1.35 6.92
C THR A 150 -2.62 -2.85 6.97
N GLN A 151 -3.65 -3.63 7.25
CA GLN A 151 -3.60 -5.08 7.10
C GLN A 151 -3.63 -5.48 5.63
N CYS A 152 -3.00 -6.61 5.29
CA CYS A 152 -3.23 -7.25 4.00
C CYS A 152 -4.71 -7.64 3.86
N THR A 153 -5.28 -7.47 2.67
CA THR A 153 -6.69 -7.82 2.42
C THR A 153 -7.00 -9.27 2.78
N CYS A 154 -6.10 -10.19 2.43
CA CYS A 154 -6.27 -11.62 2.76
C CYS A 154 -6.18 -11.88 4.26
N SER A 155 -5.24 -11.24 4.97
CA SER A 155 -5.15 -11.33 6.43
C SER A 155 -6.42 -10.85 7.11
N LYS A 156 -6.96 -9.71 6.65
CA LYS A 156 -8.21 -9.17 7.21
C LYS A 156 -9.41 -10.06 6.91
N ALA A 157 -9.49 -10.61 5.69
CA ALA A 157 -10.56 -11.55 5.33
C ALA A 157 -10.60 -12.77 6.24
N CYS A 158 -9.44 -13.32 6.63
CA CYS A 158 -9.36 -14.48 7.55
C CYS A 158 -9.88 -14.18 8.96
N GLU A 159 -9.88 -12.93 9.38
CA GLU A 159 -10.36 -12.48 10.69
C GLU A 159 -11.88 -12.22 10.68
N THR A 160 -12.53 -12.28 9.52
CA THR A 160 -13.98 -12.04 9.39
C THR A 160 -14.74 -13.37 9.45
N GLU A 161 -15.97 -13.33 9.93
CA GLU A 161 -16.85 -14.50 9.96
C GLU A 161 -17.13 -15.06 8.57
N ASN A 162 -17.09 -14.21 7.53
CA ASN A 162 -17.32 -14.60 6.15
C ASN A 162 -16.25 -13.99 5.21
N ALA A 163 -15.11 -14.66 5.13
CA ALA A 163 -13.99 -14.26 4.28
C ALA A 163 -14.39 -14.12 2.79
N VAL A 164 -15.28 -14.98 2.29
CA VAL A 164 -15.78 -14.93 0.90
C VAL A 164 -16.57 -13.66 0.66
N ALA A 165 -17.48 -13.30 1.57
CA ALA A 165 -18.25 -12.07 1.46
C ALA A 165 -17.33 -10.84 1.54
N TYR A 166 -16.38 -10.84 2.47
CA TYR A 166 -15.39 -9.77 2.60
C TYR A 166 -14.60 -9.55 1.31
N CYS A 167 -14.08 -10.63 0.70
CA CYS A 167 -13.33 -10.52 -0.57
C CYS A 167 -14.21 -10.09 -1.75
N ARG A 168 -15.46 -10.57 -1.81
CA ARG A 168 -16.42 -10.16 -2.84
C ARG A 168 -16.71 -8.66 -2.79
N ASP A 169 -16.83 -8.13 -1.58
CA ASP A 169 -17.26 -6.74 -1.35
C ASP A 169 -16.05 -5.76 -1.37
N THR A 170 -14.82 -6.24 -1.61
CA THR A 170 -13.68 -5.36 -1.85
C THR A 170 -13.86 -4.55 -3.14
N HIS A 171 -13.51 -3.28 -3.09
CA HIS A 171 -13.65 -2.38 -4.24
C HIS A 171 -12.41 -2.33 -5.14
N ASP A 172 -11.37 -3.10 -4.81
CA ASP A 172 -10.14 -3.11 -5.59
C ASP A 172 -10.34 -3.78 -6.95
N LEU A 173 -9.91 -3.11 -8.00
CA LEU A 173 -9.82 -3.61 -9.35
C LEU A 173 -8.42 -3.30 -9.88
N TYR A 174 -7.73 -4.30 -10.39
CA TYR A 174 -6.37 -4.16 -10.91
C TYR A 174 -6.36 -4.33 -12.41
N VAL A 175 -5.55 -3.52 -13.11
CA VAL A 175 -5.28 -3.68 -14.53
C VAL A 175 -3.80 -4.02 -14.68
N ASN A 176 -3.49 -5.14 -15.34
CA ASN A 176 -2.12 -5.53 -15.58
C ASN A 176 -1.51 -4.81 -16.80
N HIS A 177 -0.23 -5.02 -17.05
CA HIS A 177 0.49 -4.39 -18.17
C HIS A 177 -0.03 -4.79 -19.56
N ASN A 178 -0.81 -5.86 -19.67
CA ASN A 178 -1.48 -6.30 -20.90
C ASN A 178 -2.91 -5.76 -21.03
N GLY A 179 -3.33 -4.84 -20.19
CA GLY A 179 -4.68 -4.29 -20.19
C GLY A 179 -5.76 -5.24 -19.67
N LYS A 180 -5.39 -6.39 -19.09
CA LYS A 180 -6.37 -7.32 -18.50
C LYS A 180 -6.66 -6.98 -17.06
N PHE A 181 -7.89 -7.18 -16.65
CA PHE A 181 -8.36 -6.91 -15.31
C PHE A 181 -8.14 -8.10 -14.38
N LEU A 182 -7.59 -7.82 -13.19
CA LEU A 182 -7.43 -8.79 -12.12
C LEU A 182 -8.33 -8.36 -10.97
N LEU A 183 -9.16 -9.27 -10.49
CA LEU A 183 -10.06 -9.04 -9.36
C LEU A 183 -9.46 -9.41 -8.01
N CYS A 184 -8.30 -10.07 -8.04
CA CYS A 184 -7.51 -10.41 -6.87
C CYS A 184 -6.02 -10.26 -7.20
N ARG A 185 -5.24 -9.62 -6.32
CA ARG A 185 -3.78 -9.46 -6.50
C ARG A 185 -3.03 -10.79 -6.54
N LEU A 186 -3.55 -11.80 -5.85
CA LEU A 186 -2.95 -13.14 -5.76
C LEU A 186 -3.56 -14.10 -6.79
N GLY A 187 -4.61 -13.69 -7.49
CA GLY A 187 -5.27 -14.50 -8.50
C GLY A 187 -4.52 -14.45 -9.83
N SER A 188 -4.48 -15.59 -10.51
CA SER A 188 -3.92 -15.70 -11.86
C SER A 188 -4.95 -15.45 -12.97
N GLU A 189 -6.24 -15.42 -12.62
CA GLU A 189 -7.31 -15.27 -13.59
C GLU A 189 -7.41 -13.80 -14.04
N ALA A 190 -7.15 -13.55 -15.31
CA ALA A 190 -7.28 -12.26 -15.94
C ALA A 190 -8.54 -12.20 -16.80
N MET A 191 -9.28 -11.11 -16.71
CA MET A 191 -10.55 -10.90 -17.42
C MET A 191 -10.44 -9.73 -18.36
N ASP A 192 -11.35 -9.66 -19.32
CA ASP A 192 -11.48 -8.58 -20.26
C ASP A 192 -12.84 -7.90 -20.07
N PHE A 193 -12.82 -6.59 -19.89
CA PHE A 193 -14.00 -5.75 -19.76
C PHE A 193 -13.96 -4.55 -20.71
N TRP A 194 -13.04 -4.56 -21.68
CA TRP A 194 -12.87 -3.40 -22.57
C TRP A 194 -14.09 -3.16 -23.45
N ASP A 195 -14.78 -4.21 -23.89
CA ASP A 195 -15.99 -4.05 -24.70
C ASP A 195 -17.09 -3.26 -23.98
N GLU A 196 -17.28 -3.54 -22.66
CA GLU A 196 -18.23 -2.80 -21.82
C GLU A 196 -17.79 -1.37 -21.55
N ILE A 197 -16.49 -1.16 -21.38
CA ILE A 197 -15.90 0.17 -21.16
C ILE A 197 -16.03 1.00 -22.43
N ASP A 198 -15.63 0.47 -23.57
CA ASP A 198 -15.67 1.16 -24.87
C ASP A 198 -17.10 1.49 -25.32
N SER A 199 -18.04 0.60 -25.02
CA SER A 199 -19.47 0.83 -25.29
C SER A 199 -20.18 1.70 -24.24
N ASN A 200 -19.47 2.06 -23.15
CA ASN A 200 -20.03 2.77 -21.98
C ASN A 200 -21.22 2.04 -21.33
N ASP A 201 -21.25 0.69 -21.42
CA ASP A 201 -22.28 -0.14 -20.81
C ASP A 201 -21.94 -0.44 -19.33
N LEU A 202 -22.10 0.59 -18.49
CA LEU A 202 -21.72 0.54 -17.08
C LEU A 202 -22.54 -0.48 -16.27
N GLU A 203 -23.79 -0.74 -16.64
CA GLU A 203 -24.62 -1.70 -15.92
C GLU A 203 -24.19 -3.14 -16.19
N ASN A 204 -23.88 -3.48 -17.43
CA ASN A 204 -23.34 -4.78 -17.78
C ASN A 204 -21.91 -4.97 -17.19
N LEU A 205 -21.08 -3.93 -17.23
CA LEU A 205 -19.76 -3.94 -16.59
C LEU A 205 -19.86 -4.26 -15.10
N LYS A 206 -20.72 -3.56 -14.35
CA LYS A 206 -20.96 -3.81 -12.92
C LYS A 206 -21.43 -5.24 -12.66
N ALA A 207 -22.39 -5.73 -13.48
CA ALA A 207 -22.91 -7.09 -13.36
C ALA A 207 -21.83 -8.14 -13.59
N LYS A 208 -21.03 -8.01 -14.64
CA LYS A 208 -19.89 -8.90 -14.95
C LYS A 208 -18.84 -8.89 -13.84
N ILE A 209 -18.43 -7.72 -13.34
CA ILE A 209 -17.48 -7.59 -12.24
C ILE A 209 -18.01 -8.29 -10.99
N LYS A 210 -19.27 -8.09 -10.63
CA LYS A 210 -19.90 -8.73 -9.46
C LYS A 210 -19.88 -10.25 -9.53
N VAL A 211 -20.27 -10.81 -10.67
CA VAL A 211 -20.25 -12.27 -10.90
C VAL A 211 -18.81 -12.82 -10.84
N ALA A 212 -17.89 -12.13 -11.49
CA ALA A 212 -16.49 -12.52 -11.54
C ALA A 212 -15.83 -12.46 -10.14
N LYS A 213 -16.07 -11.41 -9.34
CA LYS A 213 -15.59 -11.31 -7.96
C LYS A 213 -16.13 -12.43 -7.07
N LEU A 214 -17.40 -12.79 -7.22
CA LEU A 214 -17.97 -13.91 -6.46
C LEU A 214 -17.25 -15.23 -6.78
N ARG A 215 -16.93 -15.49 -8.04
CA ARG A 215 -16.19 -16.67 -8.48
C ARG A 215 -14.78 -16.69 -7.90
N VAL A 216 -14.03 -15.59 -8.07
CA VAL A 216 -12.65 -15.46 -7.60
C VAL A 216 -12.58 -15.59 -6.08
N SER A 217 -13.50 -14.98 -5.32
CA SER A 217 -13.50 -15.07 -3.86
C SER A 217 -13.71 -16.50 -3.36
N LYS A 218 -14.59 -17.27 -4.01
CA LYS A 218 -14.81 -18.68 -3.67
C LYS A 218 -13.58 -19.56 -3.93
N GLN A 219 -12.82 -19.27 -4.97
CA GLN A 219 -11.65 -20.05 -5.36
C GLN A 219 -10.41 -19.68 -4.54
N CYS A 220 -10.17 -18.39 -4.33
CA CYS A 220 -8.91 -17.88 -3.79
C CYS A 220 -8.88 -17.88 -2.27
N CYS A 221 -9.91 -17.35 -1.61
CA CYS A 221 -9.89 -17.16 -0.16
C CYS A 221 -9.91 -18.48 0.64
N TYR A 222 -10.42 -19.56 0.06
CA TYR A 222 -10.42 -20.87 0.70
C TYR A 222 -9.28 -21.80 0.29
N GLY A 223 -8.73 -21.64 -0.91
CA GLY A 223 -7.62 -22.47 -1.41
C GLY A 223 -6.29 -22.14 -0.72
N HIS A 224 -5.94 -20.86 -0.67
CA HIS A 224 -4.66 -20.44 -0.08
C HIS A 224 -4.66 -20.44 1.47
N LEU A 225 -5.82 -20.29 2.12
CA LEU A 225 -5.90 -20.25 3.58
C LEU A 225 -5.87 -21.64 4.22
N LYS A 226 -6.23 -22.70 3.47
CA LYS A 226 -6.10 -24.09 3.95
C LYS A 226 -4.68 -24.63 3.93
N GLU A 227 -3.78 -24.01 3.15
CA GLU A 227 -2.36 -24.41 3.09
C GLU A 227 -1.51 -23.74 4.16
N TYR A 228 -2.04 -22.73 4.88
CA TYR A 228 -1.33 -21.94 5.89
C TYR A 228 -1.90 -22.05 7.31
N HIS A 229 -2.78 -23.01 7.54
CA HIS A 229 -3.23 -23.48 8.83
C HIS A 229 -2.71 -24.93 9.04
#